data_e92679def25f1534599f75e2a6d23920
#
_entry.id   e92679def25f1534599f75e2a6d23920
#
_cell.length_a   1.000
_cell.length_b   1.000
_cell.length_c   1.000
_cell.angle_alpha   90.00
_cell.angle_beta   90.00
_cell.angle_gamma   90.00
#
_symmetry.space_group_name_H-M   'P 1'
#
loop_
_entity.id
_entity.type
_entity.pdbx_description
1 polymer ?
#
loop_
_entity_poly.entity_id
_entity_poly.type
_entity_poly.pdbx_seq_one_letter_code
_entity_poly.pdbx_strand_id
1 'polypeptide(L)'
;MIVNYMIDRKWAKDEKAERKVFLWKLAQESKNQKEVSHKIGGMLIYNQLIEEFLKDITELSVNYIKAEIWPADVCLKLDLSKLTFGRLINEFKQYATIEHNRELLLEYLYKYNLKRNEVVHHLFEISDLNKLAIELDQYALLADEIVGLLVEYDGFVCEKFCDLDMRVDFNDFAEDE
;
A
#
# COMPACT_ATOMS: atom_id res chain seq x y z
N MET A 1 -0.64 0.57 17.32
CA MET A 1 0.71 0.37 16.77
C MET A 1 0.86 1.00 15.37
N ILE A 2 0.02 0.66 14.37
CA ILE A 2 0.07 1.18 12.99
C ILE A 2 0.00 2.71 12.92
N VAL A 3 -0.94 3.35 13.65
CA VAL A 3 -1.09 4.81 13.64
C VAL A 3 0.14 5.53 14.21
N ASN A 4 0.72 4.99 15.29
CA ASN A 4 1.93 5.57 15.89
C ASN A 4 3.13 5.45 14.93
N TYR A 5 3.26 4.33 14.24
CA TYR A 5 4.30 4.14 13.23
C TYR A 5 4.17 5.14 12.06
N MET A 6 2.95 5.43 11.61
CA MET A 6 2.70 6.42 10.56
C MET A 6 2.95 7.87 11.04
N ILE A 7 2.74 8.16 12.34
CA ILE A 7 2.86 9.51 12.93
C ILE A 7 4.29 9.79 13.40
N ASP A 8 5.00 8.79 13.94
CA ASP A 8 6.33 8.96 14.55
C ASP A 8 7.48 9.12 13.54
N ARG A 9 7.21 8.95 12.25
CA ARG A 9 8.21 9.26 11.22
C ARG A 9 8.49 10.76 11.18
N LYS A 10 9.74 11.16 11.38
CA LYS A 10 10.25 12.53 11.12
C LYS A 10 9.91 13.03 9.69
N TRP A 11 9.50 12.14 8.81
CA TRP A 11 9.07 12.35 7.42
C TRP A 11 7.57 12.66 7.29
N ALA A 12 6.79 12.55 8.38
CA ALA A 12 5.33 12.68 8.42
C ALA A 12 4.79 14.13 8.26
N LYS A 13 5.59 15.04 7.74
CA LYS A 13 5.10 16.31 7.17
C LYS A 13 4.74 16.18 5.69
N ASP A 14 4.77 14.96 5.15
CA ASP A 14 4.38 14.68 3.79
C ASP A 14 2.84 14.53 3.73
N GLU A 15 2.22 15.30 2.86
CA GLU A 15 0.76 15.26 2.60
C GLU A 15 0.26 13.83 2.30
N LYS A 16 1.10 12.99 1.69
CA LYS A 16 0.80 11.58 1.41
C LYS A 16 0.64 10.75 2.70
N ALA A 17 1.51 10.96 3.69
CA ALA A 17 1.44 10.24 4.96
C ALA A 17 0.21 10.67 5.77
N GLU A 18 -0.09 11.98 5.83
CA GLU A 18 -1.28 12.50 6.48
C GLU A 18 -2.56 11.95 5.85
N ARG A 19 -2.60 11.86 4.52
CA ARG A 19 -3.71 11.28 3.77
C ARG A 19 -3.92 9.81 4.09
N LYS A 20 -2.87 9.00 4.16
CA LYS A 20 -2.96 7.58 4.55
C LYS A 20 -3.50 7.42 5.97
N VAL A 21 -3.03 8.23 6.92
CA VAL A 21 -3.56 8.25 8.30
C VAL A 21 -5.04 8.62 8.33
N PHE A 22 -5.45 9.61 7.56
CA PHE A 22 -6.84 10.01 7.44
C PHE A 22 -7.71 8.88 6.87
N LEU A 23 -7.30 8.28 5.76
CA LEU A 23 -8.02 7.15 5.15
C LEU A 23 -8.11 5.95 6.11
N TRP A 24 -7.03 5.64 6.83
CA TRP A 24 -7.04 4.59 7.84
C TRP A 24 -8.08 4.83 8.93
N LYS A 25 -8.10 6.04 9.52
CA LYS A 25 -9.08 6.40 10.54
C LYS A 25 -10.52 6.27 10.03
N LEU A 26 -10.77 6.78 8.83
CA LEU A 26 -12.10 6.72 8.21
C LEU A 26 -12.53 5.28 7.91
N ALA A 27 -11.61 4.41 7.48
CA ALA A 27 -11.86 2.98 7.28
C ALA A 27 -12.23 2.28 8.59
N GLN A 28 -11.50 2.57 9.69
CA GLN A 28 -11.79 2.01 11.01
C GLN A 28 -13.16 2.48 11.56
N GLU A 29 -13.51 3.74 11.35
CA GLU A 29 -14.82 4.26 11.72
C GLU A 29 -15.94 3.54 10.93
N SER A 30 -15.77 3.39 9.62
CA SER A 30 -16.74 2.71 8.75
C SER A 30 -16.91 1.23 9.08
N LYS A 31 -15.83 0.52 9.44
CA LYS A 31 -15.84 -0.88 9.87
C LYS A 31 -16.72 -1.11 11.09
N ASN A 32 -16.72 -0.17 12.04
CA ASN A 32 -17.47 -0.28 13.28
C ASN A 32 -18.96 0.07 13.15
N GLN A 33 -19.39 0.54 11.96
CA GLN A 33 -20.79 0.85 11.71
C GLN A 33 -21.62 -0.42 11.43
N LYS A 34 -22.90 -0.38 11.83
CA LYS A 34 -23.82 -1.50 11.62
C LYS A 34 -24.47 -1.49 10.24
N GLU A 35 -24.63 -0.31 9.66
CA GLU A 35 -25.30 -0.14 8.37
C GLU A 35 -24.43 -0.62 7.21
N VAL A 36 -25.02 -1.40 6.34
CA VAL A 36 -24.35 -1.95 5.14
C VAL A 36 -23.77 -0.86 4.23
N SER A 37 -24.47 0.27 4.09
CA SER A 37 -24.01 1.43 3.32
C SER A 37 -22.66 1.97 3.82
N HIS A 38 -22.48 2.07 5.14
CA HIS A 38 -21.21 2.49 5.73
C HIS A 38 -20.11 1.44 5.52
N LYS A 39 -20.43 0.15 5.62
CA LYS A 39 -19.48 -0.93 5.35
C LYS A 39 -19.01 -0.93 3.90
N ILE A 40 -19.91 -0.67 2.93
CA ILE A 40 -19.54 -0.47 1.52
C ILE A 40 -18.60 0.74 1.37
N GLY A 41 -18.91 1.85 2.02
CA GLY A 41 -18.02 3.02 2.07
C GLY A 41 -16.64 2.65 2.61
N GLY A 42 -16.59 1.90 3.73
CA GLY A 42 -15.36 1.37 4.32
C GLY A 42 -14.54 0.52 3.35
N MET A 43 -15.19 -0.37 2.60
CA MET A 43 -14.54 -1.17 1.56
C MET A 43 -13.84 -0.29 0.50
N LEU A 44 -14.51 0.76 0.02
CA LEU A 44 -13.93 1.68 -0.97
C LEU A 44 -12.73 2.44 -0.41
N ILE A 45 -12.80 2.85 0.87
CA ILE A 45 -11.71 3.55 1.56
C ILE A 45 -10.50 2.63 1.73
N TYR A 46 -10.70 1.37 2.13
CA TYR A 46 -9.63 0.38 2.21
C TYR A 46 -8.97 0.13 0.85
N ASN A 47 -9.78 0.02 -0.23
CA ASN A 47 -9.23 -0.11 -1.57
C ASN A 47 -8.29 1.03 -1.92
N GLN A 48 -8.73 2.27 -1.69
CA GLN A 48 -7.93 3.45 -1.96
C GLN A 48 -6.66 3.50 -1.11
N LEU A 49 -6.76 3.19 0.18
CA LEU A 49 -5.62 3.16 1.10
C LEU A 49 -4.56 2.15 0.66
N ILE A 50 -4.98 0.92 0.33
CA ILE A 50 -4.07 -0.14 -0.11
C ILE A 50 -3.44 0.23 -1.47
N GLU A 51 -4.21 0.81 -2.40
CA GLU A 51 -3.67 1.28 -3.68
C GLU A 51 -2.62 2.38 -3.51
N GLU A 52 -2.82 3.33 -2.60
CA GLU A 52 -1.85 4.38 -2.30
C GLU A 52 -0.57 3.81 -1.68
N PHE A 53 -0.67 2.87 -0.75
CA PHE A 53 0.51 2.18 -0.21
C PHE A 53 1.29 1.44 -1.29
N LEU A 54 0.61 0.66 -2.12
CA LEU A 54 1.26 -0.10 -3.19
C LEU A 54 2.00 0.81 -4.18
N LYS A 55 1.40 1.95 -4.56
CA LYS A 55 2.04 2.93 -5.44
C LYS A 55 3.31 3.50 -4.81
N ASP A 56 3.21 4.00 -3.59
CA ASP A 56 4.34 4.63 -2.91
C ASP A 56 5.47 3.64 -2.65
N ILE A 57 5.17 2.41 -2.21
CA ILE A 57 6.18 1.38 -1.98
C ILE A 57 6.82 0.96 -3.31
N THR A 58 6.05 0.84 -4.40
CA THR A 58 6.59 0.48 -5.71
C THR A 58 7.51 1.58 -6.24
N GLU A 59 7.12 2.86 -6.13
CA GLU A 59 7.97 4.01 -6.48
C GLU A 59 9.26 4.03 -5.65
N LEU A 60 9.16 3.82 -4.33
CA LEU A 60 10.32 3.78 -3.45
C LEU A 60 11.25 2.60 -3.78
N SER A 61 10.68 1.43 -4.09
CA SER A 61 11.46 0.24 -4.50
C SER A 61 12.21 0.48 -5.82
N VAL A 62 11.60 1.15 -6.78
CA VAL A 62 12.28 1.54 -8.03
C VAL A 62 13.43 2.50 -7.77
N ASN A 63 13.24 3.48 -6.88
CA ASN A 63 14.30 4.41 -6.50
C ASN A 63 15.43 3.70 -5.74
N TYR A 64 15.10 2.74 -4.88
CA TYR A 64 16.08 1.88 -4.22
C TYR A 64 16.92 1.09 -5.24
N ILE A 65 16.28 0.45 -6.24
CA ILE A 65 17.00 -0.26 -7.31
C ILE A 65 17.94 0.68 -8.07
N LYS A 66 17.47 1.88 -8.44
CA LYS A 66 18.30 2.88 -9.14
C LYS A 66 19.51 3.29 -8.31
N ALA A 67 19.34 3.49 -7.00
CA ALA A 67 20.44 3.84 -6.10
C ALA A 67 21.46 2.69 -5.94
N GLU A 68 21.00 1.43 -5.87
CA GLU A 68 21.88 0.25 -5.76
C GLU A 68 22.76 0.04 -7.00
N ILE A 69 22.26 0.39 -8.20
CA ILE A 69 22.99 0.16 -9.46
C ILE A 69 23.75 1.39 -9.94
N TRP A 70 23.73 2.50 -9.19
CA TRP A 70 24.53 3.69 -9.48
C TRP A 70 26.02 3.32 -9.68
N PRO A 71 26.76 3.88 -10.65
CA PRO A 71 26.40 4.97 -11.56
C PRO A 71 25.75 4.54 -12.90
N ALA A 72 25.22 3.31 -13.02
CA ALA A 72 24.55 2.90 -14.22
C ALA A 72 23.25 3.70 -14.42
N ASP A 73 23.15 4.43 -15.53
CA ASP A 73 21.93 5.16 -15.89
C ASP A 73 20.91 4.20 -16.51
N VAL A 74 19.99 3.70 -15.68
CA VAL A 74 18.91 2.81 -16.10
C VAL A 74 17.59 3.56 -16.10
N CYS A 75 17.02 3.75 -17.28
CA CYS A 75 15.73 4.38 -17.45
C CYS A 75 14.59 3.39 -17.12
N LEU A 76 14.22 3.29 -15.82
CA LEU A 76 13.02 2.60 -15.40
C LEU A 76 11.84 3.57 -15.50
N LYS A 77 10.99 3.40 -16.51
CA LYS A 77 9.75 4.19 -16.67
C LYS A 77 8.64 3.50 -15.89
N LEU A 78 8.12 4.18 -14.88
CA LEU A 78 7.03 3.72 -14.05
C LEU A 78 5.87 4.73 -14.14
N ASP A 79 4.71 4.28 -14.65
CA ASP A 79 3.47 5.06 -14.61
C ASP A 79 2.39 4.24 -13.91
N LEU A 80 2.19 4.54 -12.62
CA LEU A 80 1.22 3.86 -11.77
C LEU A 80 -0.16 4.55 -11.75
N SER A 81 -0.31 5.69 -12.44
CA SER A 81 -1.48 6.56 -12.30
C SER A 81 -2.80 5.94 -12.80
N LYS A 82 -2.71 5.06 -13.81
CA LYS A 82 -3.88 4.48 -14.49
C LYS A 82 -3.97 2.96 -14.38
N LEU A 83 -3.23 2.37 -13.46
CA LEU A 83 -3.23 0.92 -13.30
C LEU A 83 -4.49 0.45 -12.59
N THR A 84 -5.04 -0.68 -13.04
CA THR A 84 -6.02 -1.42 -12.25
C THR A 84 -5.32 -2.07 -11.06
N PHE A 85 -6.08 -2.38 -9.99
CA PHE A 85 -5.52 -2.97 -8.77
C PHE A 85 -4.69 -4.23 -9.04
N GLY A 86 -5.17 -5.14 -9.89
CA GLY A 86 -4.42 -6.35 -10.25
C GLY A 86 -3.11 -6.06 -11.00
N ARG A 87 -3.09 -5.04 -11.86
CA ARG A 87 -1.84 -4.60 -12.52
C ARG A 87 -0.89 -3.96 -11.53
N LEU A 88 -1.40 -3.18 -10.58
CA LEU A 88 -0.59 -2.58 -9.53
C LEU A 88 0.10 -3.65 -8.66
N ILE A 89 -0.60 -4.74 -8.31
CA ILE A 89 0.02 -5.89 -7.62
C ILE A 89 1.15 -6.50 -8.46
N ASN A 90 1.00 -6.58 -9.79
CA ASN A 90 2.04 -7.11 -10.66
C ASN A 90 3.27 -6.18 -10.75
N GLU A 91 3.06 -4.86 -10.80
CA GLU A 91 4.16 -3.90 -10.71
C GLU A 91 4.88 -3.98 -9.36
N PHE A 92 4.13 -4.03 -8.26
CA PHE A 92 4.70 -4.27 -6.93
C PHE A 92 5.52 -5.55 -6.90
N LYS A 93 4.99 -6.66 -7.42
CA LYS A 93 5.71 -7.94 -7.50
C LYS A 93 7.01 -7.83 -8.29
N GLN A 94 7.04 -7.03 -9.36
CA GLN A 94 8.21 -6.87 -10.21
C GLN A 94 9.32 -6.04 -9.53
N TYR A 95 8.96 -4.97 -8.83
CA TYR A 95 9.91 -4.00 -8.30
C TYR A 95 10.19 -4.12 -6.81
N ALA A 96 9.32 -4.73 -6.02
CA ALA A 96 9.54 -4.97 -4.62
C ALA A 96 10.54 -6.13 -4.44
N THR A 97 11.83 -5.83 -4.49
CA THR A 97 12.93 -6.84 -4.46
C THR A 97 13.36 -7.23 -3.06
N ILE A 98 12.95 -6.49 -2.04
CA ILE A 98 13.28 -6.78 -0.64
C ILE A 98 12.44 -7.97 -0.16
N GLU A 99 13.07 -9.03 0.34
CA GLU A 99 12.39 -10.29 0.68
C GLU A 99 11.56 -10.24 1.98
N HIS A 100 11.72 -9.20 2.80
CA HIS A 100 11.03 -9.09 4.10
C HIS A 100 9.50 -9.20 3.94
N ASN A 101 8.91 -10.31 4.38
CA ASN A 101 7.47 -10.62 4.30
C ASN A 101 6.82 -10.45 2.90
N ARG A 102 7.63 -10.30 1.86
CA ARG A 102 7.18 -10.01 0.48
C ARG A 102 6.21 -11.07 -0.06
N GLU A 103 6.57 -12.34 0.06
CA GLU A 103 5.75 -13.44 -0.46
C GLU A 103 4.41 -13.54 0.29
N LEU A 104 4.43 -13.36 1.61
CA LEU A 104 3.23 -13.30 2.43
C LEU A 104 2.33 -12.13 2.01
N LEU A 105 2.90 -10.96 1.84
CA LEU A 105 2.17 -9.77 1.39
C LEU A 105 1.55 -9.99 0.02
N LEU A 106 2.26 -10.58 -0.94
CA LEU A 106 1.74 -10.91 -2.27
C LEU A 106 0.59 -11.91 -2.19
N GLU A 107 0.67 -12.96 -1.38
CA GLU A 107 -0.41 -13.91 -1.16
C GLU A 107 -1.67 -13.20 -0.67
N TYR A 108 -1.54 -12.33 0.34
CA TYR A 108 -2.66 -11.58 0.88
C TYR A 108 -3.25 -10.58 -0.12
N LEU A 109 -2.43 -9.90 -0.91
CA LEU A 109 -2.88 -8.98 -1.96
C LEU A 109 -3.67 -9.70 -3.07
N TYR A 110 -3.22 -10.88 -3.51
CA TYR A 110 -3.97 -11.68 -4.47
C TYR A 110 -5.30 -12.17 -3.90
N LYS A 111 -5.32 -12.66 -2.67
CA LYS A 111 -6.53 -13.06 -1.95
C LYS A 111 -7.51 -11.90 -1.81
N TYR A 112 -7.01 -10.72 -1.47
CA TYR A 112 -7.80 -9.50 -1.37
C TYR A 112 -8.41 -9.09 -2.70
N ASN A 113 -7.64 -9.12 -3.79
CA ASN A 113 -8.14 -8.79 -5.12
C ASN A 113 -9.23 -9.74 -5.59
N LEU A 114 -9.12 -11.03 -5.30
CA LEU A 114 -10.18 -12.01 -5.57
C LEU A 114 -11.43 -11.68 -4.76
N LYS A 115 -11.28 -11.47 -3.45
CA LYS A 115 -12.41 -11.15 -2.57
C LYS A 115 -13.08 -9.82 -2.93
N ARG A 116 -12.30 -8.80 -3.33
CA ARG A 116 -12.82 -7.52 -3.84
C ARG A 116 -13.74 -7.73 -5.04
N ASN A 117 -13.31 -8.53 -6.01
CA ASN A 117 -14.09 -8.80 -7.20
C ASN A 117 -15.38 -9.58 -6.85
N GLU A 118 -15.31 -10.59 -5.99
CA GLU A 118 -16.48 -11.32 -5.50
C GLU A 118 -17.49 -10.38 -4.85
N VAL A 119 -17.08 -9.56 -3.90
CA VAL A 119 -17.98 -8.63 -3.20
C VAL A 119 -18.60 -7.62 -4.17
N VAL A 120 -17.82 -7.07 -5.11
CA VAL A 120 -18.34 -6.13 -6.12
C VAL A 120 -19.39 -6.79 -7.01
N HIS A 121 -19.17 -8.04 -7.44
CA HIS A 121 -20.17 -8.78 -8.21
C HIS A 121 -21.42 -9.07 -7.37
N HIS A 122 -21.26 -9.52 -6.14
CA HIS A 122 -22.36 -9.82 -5.24
C HIS A 122 -23.19 -8.58 -4.85
N LEU A 123 -22.62 -7.36 -4.83
CA LEU A 123 -23.39 -6.14 -4.58
C LEU A 123 -24.58 -5.96 -5.49
N PHE A 124 -24.53 -6.49 -6.71
CA PHE A 124 -25.62 -6.41 -7.69
C PHE A 124 -26.60 -7.59 -7.65
N GLU A 125 -26.22 -8.69 -6.99
CA GLU A 125 -26.98 -9.95 -6.99
C GLU A 125 -27.61 -10.27 -5.64
N ILE A 126 -27.11 -9.67 -4.54
CA ILE A 126 -27.55 -10.00 -3.18
C ILE A 126 -28.87 -9.32 -2.84
N SER A 127 -29.89 -10.16 -2.57
CA SER A 127 -31.13 -9.76 -1.92
C SER A 127 -31.06 -9.80 -0.38
N ASP A 128 -30.04 -10.44 0.21
CA ASP A 128 -29.85 -10.61 1.65
C ASP A 128 -28.74 -9.67 2.19
N LEU A 129 -29.18 -8.55 2.77
CA LEU A 129 -28.29 -7.55 3.38
C LEU A 129 -27.48 -8.09 4.56
N ASN A 130 -27.96 -9.09 5.28
CA ASN A 130 -27.20 -9.66 6.41
C ASN A 130 -26.01 -10.47 5.91
N LYS A 131 -26.19 -11.24 4.83
CA LYS A 131 -25.10 -11.96 4.19
C LYS A 131 -24.05 -11.00 3.65
N LEU A 132 -24.48 -9.94 2.98
CA LEU A 132 -23.57 -8.89 2.49
C LEU A 132 -22.79 -8.23 3.65
N ALA A 133 -23.45 -7.92 4.76
CA ALA A 133 -22.78 -7.35 5.93
C ALA A 133 -21.65 -8.23 6.44
N ILE A 134 -21.90 -9.56 6.54
CA ILE A 134 -20.88 -10.54 6.97
C ILE A 134 -19.69 -10.58 5.98
N GLU A 135 -19.96 -10.57 4.69
CA GLU A 135 -18.92 -10.57 3.66
C GLU A 135 -18.05 -9.29 3.73
N LEU A 136 -18.68 -8.13 3.94
CA LEU A 136 -17.98 -6.85 4.13
C LEU A 136 -17.14 -6.82 5.41
N ASP A 137 -17.60 -7.45 6.50
CA ASP A 137 -16.81 -7.58 7.73
C ASP A 137 -15.56 -8.44 7.51
N GLN A 138 -15.70 -9.56 6.83
CA GLN A 138 -14.57 -10.42 6.47
C GLN A 138 -13.58 -9.70 5.54
N TYR A 139 -14.10 -8.90 4.62
CA TYR A 139 -13.30 -8.08 3.73
C TYR A 139 -12.49 -7.03 4.49
N ALA A 140 -13.12 -6.35 5.45
CA ALA A 140 -12.47 -5.34 6.28
C ALA A 140 -11.36 -5.95 7.17
N LEU A 141 -11.58 -7.16 7.71
CA LEU A 141 -10.54 -7.87 8.49
C LEU A 141 -9.32 -8.20 7.61
N LEU A 142 -9.54 -8.72 6.40
CA LEU A 142 -8.46 -8.99 5.46
C LEU A 142 -7.71 -7.71 5.04
N ALA A 143 -8.45 -6.61 4.85
CA ALA A 143 -7.84 -5.31 4.54
C ALA A 143 -6.97 -4.78 5.68
N ASP A 144 -7.40 -4.94 6.94
CA ASP A 144 -6.61 -4.56 8.13
C ASP A 144 -5.27 -5.31 8.19
N GLU A 145 -5.29 -6.61 7.93
CA GLU A 145 -4.08 -7.44 7.90
C GLU A 145 -3.11 -6.96 6.81
N ILE A 146 -3.64 -6.66 5.60
CA ILE A 146 -2.84 -6.16 4.49
C ILE A 146 -2.24 -4.79 4.79
N VAL A 147 -3.02 -3.87 5.35
CA VAL A 147 -2.50 -2.55 5.74
C VAL A 147 -1.38 -2.71 6.76
N GLY A 148 -1.51 -3.63 7.72
CA GLY A 148 -0.45 -3.95 8.66
C GLY A 148 0.84 -4.41 7.97
N LEU A 149 0.74 -5.36 7.05
CA LEU A 149 1.87 -5.88 6.28
C LEU A 149 2.49 -4.81 5.36
N LEU A 150 1.67 -3.95 4.74
CA LEU A 150 2.15 -2.85 3.89
C LEU A 150 2.93 -1.82 4.69
N VAL A 151 2.45 -1.45 5.88
CA VAL A 151 3.14 -0.52 6.79
C VAL A 151 4.49 -1.09 7.22
N GLU A 152 4.53 -2.37 7.57
CA GLU A 152 5.76 -3.06 7.96
C GLU A 152 6.75 -3.11 6.78
N TYR A 153 6.29 -3.51 5.60
CA TYR A 153 7.11 -3.59 4.39
C TYR A 153 7.65 -2.22 3.96
N ASP A 154 6.79 -1.18 3.93
CA ASP A 154 7.17 0.20 3.64
C ASP A 154 8.27 0.69 4.59
N GLY A 155 8.14 0.36 5.90
CA GLY A 155 9.14 0.64 6.90
C GLY A 155 10.49 0.07 6.57
N PHE A 156 10.50 -1.18 6.17
CA PHE A 156 11.72 -1.89 5.86
C PHE A 156 12.39 -1.38 4.57
N VAL A 157 11.60 -1.06 3.54
CA VAL A 157 12.12 -0.43 2.31
C VAL A 157 12.76 0.93 2.61
N CYS A 158 12.12 1.76 3.43
CA CYS A 158 12.68 3.04 3.84
C CYS A 158 13.97 2.89 4.63
N GLU A 159 14.06 1.93 5.55
CA GLU A 159 15.28 1.65 6.31
C GLU A 159 16.43 1.27 5.37
N LYS A 160 16.18 0.37 4.43
CA LYS A 160 17.16 -0.02 3.42
C LYS A 160 17.60 1.13 2.52
N PHE A 161 16.65 1.99 2.14
CA PHE A 161 16.97 3.17 1.33
C PHE A 161 17.86 4.16 2.13
N CYS A 162 17.55 4.39 3.41
CA CYS A 162 18.39 5.23 4.27
C CYS A 162 19.80 4.65 4.49
N ASP A 163 19.92 3.32 4.58
CA ASP A 163 21.23 2.65 4.69
C ASP A 163 22.10 2.88 3.45
N LEU A 164 21.48 3.00 2.26
CA LEU A 164 22.19 3.32 1.02
C LEU A 164 22.63 4.79 0.97
N ASP A 165 21.73 5.70 1.34
CA ASP A 165 22.00 7.14 1.37
C ASP A 165 23.20 7.48 2.29
N MET A 166 23.38 6.72 3.36
CA MET A 166 24.53 6.81 4.27
C MET A 166 25.84 6.28 3.67
N ARG A 167 25.80 5.46 2.61
CA ARG A 167 26.97 4.88 1.94
C ARG A 167 27.43 5.70 0.74
N VAL A 168 26.52 6.45 0.13
CA VAL A 168 26.78 7.30 -1.03
C VAL A 168 26.86 8.73 -0.52
N ASP A 169 28.08 9.28 -0.43
CA ASP A 169 28.27 10.70 -0.11
C ASP A 169 27.85 11.53 -1.33
N PHE A 170 26.57 11.95 -1.35
CA PHE A 170 26.00 12.75 -2.45
C PHE A 170 26.67 14.13 -2.61
N ASN A 171 27.53 14.55 -1.66
CA ASN A 171 28.26 15.79 -1.78
C ASN A 171 29.41 15.73 -2.81
N ASP A 172 29.85 14.53 -3.23
CA ASP A 172 30.87 14.39 -4.26
C ASP A 172 30.36 14.74 -5.68
N PHE A 173 29.06 15.03 -5.83
CA PHE A 173 28.43 15.30 -7.14
C PHE A 173 28.13 16.79 -7.38
N ALA A 174 28.41 17.68 -6.43
CA ALA A 174 28.10 19.10 -6.52
C ALA A 174 29.24 19.98 -7.09
N GLU A 175 30.38 19.41 -7.50
CA GLU A 175 31.56 20.18 -7.90
C GLU A 175 31.85 20.26 -9.41
N ASP A 176 30.97 19.76 -10.28
CA ASP A 176 31.15 19.84 -11.74
C ASP A 176 30.02 20.64 -12.44
N GLU A 177 29.77 21.90 -12.01
CA GLU A 177 29.08 22.92 -12.82
C GLU A 177 29.89 24.21 -12.88
#